data_c81e237fb1d6579b285cb244edb7e64f
#
_entry.id   c81e237fb1d6579b285cb244edb7e64f
#
_cell.length_a   1.000
_cell.length_b   1.000
_cell.length_c   1.000
_cell.angle_alpha   90.00
_cell.angle_beta   90.00
_cell.angle_gamma   90.00
#
_symmetry.space_group_name_H-M   'P 1'
#
loop_
_entity.id
_entity.type
_entity.pdbx_description
1 polymer ?
#
loop_
_entity_poly.entity_id
_entity_poly.type
_entity_poly.pdbx_seq_one_letter_code
_entity_poly.pdbx_strand_id
1 'polypeptide(L)'
;MAEPNSRAVRAAYLAALIQGLGVTWPVLSGLLLFKASLGAIVGVIEGWGVWQGVYFAFITGLTIGYGDLAPQQALTRFLAVAIGFSGILLTGLVAALAVKAIQAAPRPSSDNA
;
A
#
# COMPACT_ATOMS: atom_id res chain seq x y z
N MET A 1 -8.68 34.20 18.03
CA MET A 1 -8.19 32.85 18.24
C MET A 1 -6.99 32.57 17.36
N ALA A 2 -6.00 31.99 17.93
CA ALA A 2 -4.82 31.65 17.15
C ALA A 2 -5.10 30.43 16.27
N GLU A 3 -4.71 30.50 15.02
CA GLU A 3 -4.76 29.33 14.14
C GLU A 3 -3.67 28.34 14.56
N PRO A 4 -3.90 27.02 14.37
CA PRO A 4 -2.85 26.05 14.64
C PRO A 4 -1.66 26.34 13.70
N ASN A 5 -0.46 26.33 14.26
CA ASN A 5 0.72 26.52 13.47
C ASN A 5 1.04 25.28 12.63
N SER A 6 1.93 25.39 11.67
CA SER A 6 2.27 24.31 10.78
C SER A 6 2.86 23.10 11.51
N ARG A 7 3.57 23.32 12.61
CA ARG A 7 4.13 22.24 13.42
C ARG A 7 3.03 21.46 14.11
N ALA A 8 2.04 22.14 14.68
CA ALA A 8 0.93 21.48 15.34
C ALA A 8 0.10 20.68 14.34
N VAL A 9 -0.14 21.22 13.16
CA VAL A 9 -0.88 20.52 12.10
C VAL A 9 -0.11 19.27 11.65
N ARG A 10 1.19 19.40 11.43
CA ARG A 10 2.04 18.25 11.06
C ARG A 10 2.05 17.19 12.15
N ALA A 11 2.19 17.59 13.39
CA ALA A 11 2.20 16.65 14.51
C ALA A 11 0.88 15.90 14.61
N ALA A 12 -0.24 16.61 14.46
CA ALA A 12 -1.56 16.00 14.49
C ALA A 12 -1.76 15.05 13.30
N TYR A 13 -1.31 15.43 12.11
CA TYR A 13 -1.38 14.58 10.93
C TYR A 13 -0.57 13.29 11.13
N LEU A 14 0.67 13.42 11.59
CA LEU A 14 1.54 12.26 11.82
C LEU A 14 0.98 11.35 12.90
N ALA A 15 0.45 11.92 13.99
CA ALA A 15 -0.16 11.15 15.05
C ALA A 15 -1.38 10.39 14.55
N ALA A 16 -2.24 11.04 13.76
CA ALA A 16 -3.41 10.40 13.17
C ALA A 16 -3.02 9.30 12.19
N LEU A 17 -1.97 9.53 11.40
CA LEU A 17 -1.48 8.55 10.45
C LEU A 17 -0.93 7.31 11.16
N ILE A 18 -0.11 7.50 12.19
CA ILE A 18 0.46 6.41 12.97
C ILE A 18 -0.65 5.62 13.67
N GLN A 19 -1.63 6.31 14.23
CA GLN A 19 -2.77 5.70 14.89
C GLN A 19 -3.61 4.88 13.90
N GLY A 20 -3.86 5.43 12.72
CA GLY A 20 -4.57 4.73 11.66
C GLY A 20 -3.82 3.49 11.18
N LEU A 21 -2.50 3.59 11.04
CA LEU A 21 -1.67 2.45 10.68
C LEU A 21 -1.76 1.35 11.75
N GLY A 22 -1.76 1.73 13.03
CA GLY A 22 -1.88 0.76 14.12
C GLY A 22 -3.18 0.00 14.08
N VAL A 23 -4.29 0.70 13.79
CA VAL A 23 -5.62 0.08 13.73
C VAL A 23 -5.76 -0.82 12.51
N THR A 24 -5.20 -0.43 11.37
CA THR A 24 -5.34 -1.19 10.12
C THR A 24 -4.16 -2.11 9.84
N TRP A 25 -3.16 -2.15 10.73
CA TRP A 25 -1.96 -2.94 10.54
C TRP A 25 -2.23 -4.41 10.25
N PRO A 26 -3.17 -5.09 10.93
CA PRO A 26 -3.46 -6.49 10.60
C PRO A 26 -3.88 -6.68 9.15
N VAL A 27 -4.68 -5.77 8.59
CA VAL A 27 -5.12 -5.85 7.20
C VAL A 27 -3.97 -5.56 6.26
N LEU A 28 -3.19 -4.50 6.56
CA LEU A 28 -2.03 -4.14 5.74
C LEU A 28 -1.00 -5.26 5.69
N SER A 29 -0.65 -5.81 6.85
CA SER A 29 0.33 -6.90 6.92
C SER A 29 -0.20 -8.17 6.26
N GLY A 30 -1.50 -8.45 6.41
CA GLY A 30 -2.13 -9.58 5.75
C GLY A 30 -2.06 -9.47 4.23
N LEU A 31 -2.35 -8.31 3.68
CA LEU A 31 -2.26 -8.07 2.24
C LEU A 31 -0.82 -8.15 1.75
N LEU A 32 0.13 -7.61 2.52
CA LEU A 32 1.55 -7.68 2.16
C LEU A 32 2.04 -9.13 2.14
N LEU A 33 1.69 -9.90 3.17
CA LEU A 33 2.07 -11.31 3.25
C LEU A 33 1.41 -12.12 2.13
N PHE A 34 0.15 -11.87 1.87
CA PHE A 34 -0.58 -12.53 0.80
C PHE A 34 0.09 -12.28 -0.55
N LYS A 35 0.38 -11.02 -0.85
CA LYS A 35 1.02 -10.62 -2.09
C LYS A 35 2.42 -11.21 -2.22
N ALA A 36 3.22 -11.14 -1.16
CA ALA A 36 4.57 -11.69 -1.15
C ALA A 36 4.56 -13.20 -1.33
N SER A 37 3.62 -13.89 -0.69
CA SER A 37 3.48 -15.35 -0.82
C SER A 37 3.11 -15.75 -2.24
N LEU A 38 2.16 -15.08 -2.85
CA LEU A 38 1.80 -15.33 -4.25
C LEU A 38 3.00 -15.07 -5.17
N GLY A 39 3.72 -14.00 -4.91
CA GLY A 39 4.92 -13.68 -5.68
C GLY A 39 5.99 -14.75 -5.57
N ALA A 40 6.23 -15.26 -4.36
CA ALA A 40 7.18 -16.33 -4.14
C ALA A 40 6.78 -17.59 -4.92
N ILE A 41 5.50 -17.93 -4.91
CA ILE A 41 4.98 -19.08 -5.66
C ILE A 41 5.20 -18.88 -7.16
N VAL A 42 4.88 -17.71 -7.68
CA VAL A 42 5.11 -17.38 -9.09
C VAL A 42 6.60 -17.52 -9.42
N GLY A 43 7.47 -17.00 -8.57
CA GLY A 43 8.91 -17.08 -8.78
C GLY A 43 9.42 -18.51 -8.86
N VAL A 44 8.89 -19.37 -8.00
CA VAL A 44 9.27 -20.79 -8.01
C VAL A 44 8.76 -21.48 -9.28
N ILE A 45 7.50 -21.24 -9.64
CA ILE A 45 6.89 -21.88 -10.82
C ILE A 45 7.58 -21.43 -12.10
N GLU A 46 7.91 -20.13 -12.21
CA GLU A 46 8.56 -19.59 -13.40
C GLU A 46 10.08 -19.84 -13.44
N GLY A 47 10.63 -20.36 -12.35
CA GLY A 47 12.07 -20.61 -12.29
C GLY A 47 12.91 -19.37 -12.02
N TRP A 48 12.30 -18.29 -11.58
CA TRP A 48 13.01 -17.04 -11.26
C TRP A 48 13.67 -17.07 -9.89
N GLY A 49 13.14 -17.89 -8.98
CA GLY A 49 13.50 -17.90 -7.57
C GLY A 49 12.56 -17.06 -6.73
N VAL A 50 12.57 -17.31 -5.42
CA VAL A 50 11.66 -16.68 -4.48
C VAL A 50 11.80 -15.16 -4.46
N TRP A 51 13.03 -14.66 -4.41
CA TRP A 51 13.27 -13.22 -4.32
C TRP A 51 12.80 -12.45 -5.53
N GLN A 52 13.06 -13.00 -6.71
CA GLN A 52 12.58 -12.38 -7.95
C GLN A 52 11.06 -12.41 -8.02
N GLY A 53 10.45 -13.48 -7.52
CA GLY A 53 9.00 -13.56 -7.46
C GLY A 53 8.39 -12.53 -6.52
N VAL A 54 8.98 -12.31 -5.36
CA VAL A 54 8.54 -11.28 -4.42
C VAL A 54 8.71 -9.89 -5.02
N TYR A 55 9.86 -9.63 -5.65
CA TYR A 55 10.09 -8.39 -6.38
C TYR A 55 9.02 -8.17 -7.44
N PHE A 56 8.72 -9.20 -8.23
CA PHE A 56 7.66 -9.14 -9.23
C PHE A 56 6.32 -8.76 -8.63
N ALA A 57 5.98 -9.33 -7.46
CA ALA A 57 4.72 -9.04 -6.78
C ALA A 57 4.63 -7.56 -6.40
N PHE A 58 5.71 -6.96 -5.91
CA PHE A 58 5.71 -5.54 -5.56
C PHE A 58 5.60 -4.65 -6.79
N ILE A 59 6.35 -4.95 -7.84
CA ILE A 59 6.31 -4.18 -9.09
C ILE A 59 4.92 -4.27 -9.73
N THR A 60 4.32 -5.43 -9.71
CA THR A 60 2.98 -5.65 -10.27
C THR A 60 1.91 -5.00 -9.40
N GLY A 61 1.99 -5.19 -8.10
CA GLY A 61 1.02 -4.64 -7.16
C GLY A 61 1.02 -3.12 -7.09
N LEU A 62 2.18 -2.49 -7.29
CA LEU A 62 2.30 -1.03 -7.36
C LEU A 62 2.03 -0.48 -8.75
N THR A 63 1.65 -1.32 -9.68
CA THR A 63 1.37 -0.96 -11.08
C THR A 63 2.57 -0.38 -11.83
N ILE A 64 3.79 -0.65 -11.36
CA ILE A 64 5.00 -0.20 -12.03
C ILE A 64 5.20 -0.96 -13.34
N GLY A 65 5.23 -2.29 -13.25
CA GLY A 65 5.21 -3.16 -14.43
C GLY A 65 6.36 -2.93 -15.39
N TYR A 66 7.60 -3.05 -14.90
CA TYR A 66 8.76 -2.84 -15.77
C TYR A 66 8.83 -3.81 -16.95
N GLY A 67 8.25 -5.00 -16.80
CA GLY A 67 8.31 -6.00 -17.87
C GLY A 67 9.59 -6.79 -17.90
N ASP A 68 10.48 -6.61 -16.93
CA ASP A 68 11.71 -7.40 -16.80
C ASP A 68 11.40 -8.83 -16.39
N LEU A 69 10.32 -9.04 -15.65
CA LEU A 69 9.81 -10.36 -15.30
C LEU A 69 8.35 -10.43 -15.72
N ALA A 70 8.03 -11.31 -16.66
CA ALA A 70 6.68 -11.48 -17.15
C ALA A 70 6.30 -12.97 -17.08
N PRO A 71 5.15 -13.31 -16.48
CA PRO A 71 4.73 -14.71 -16.39
C PRO A 71 4.47 -15.29 -17.78
N GLN A 72 4.92 -16.52 -17.99
CA GLN A 72 4.75 -17.22 -19.25
C GLN A 72 3.68 -18.31 -19.18
N GLN A 73 3.40 -18.81 -17.98
CA GLN A 73 2.45 -19.91 -17.78
C GLN A 73 1.07 -19.38 -17.45
N ALA A 74 0.05 -20.14 -17.82
CA ALA A 74 -1.35 -19.73 -17.58
C ALA A 74 -1.61 -19.56 -16.08
N LEU A 75 -1.11 -20.47 -15.25
CA LEU A 75 -1.31 -20.41 -13.81
C LEU A 75 -0.66 -19.16 -13.21
N THR A 76 0.57 -18.88 -13.58
CA THR A 76 1.29 -17.71 -13.03
C THR A 76 0.68 -16.40 -13.53
N ARG A 77 0.17 -16.37 -14.74
CA ARG A 77 -0.58 -15.21 -15.24
C ARG A 77 -1.84 -14.96 -14.42
N PHE A 78 -2.53 -16.02 -14.06
CA PHE A 78 -3.71 -15.92 -13.20
C PHE A 78 -3.33 -15.41 -11.81
N LEU A 79 -2.25 -15.94 -11.24
CA LEU A 79 -1.75 -15.49 -9.95
C LEU A 79 -1.29 -14.02 -10.00
N ALA A 80 -0.73 -13.60 -11.12
CA ALA A 80 -0.34 -12.20 -11.32
C ALA A 80 -1.54 -11.26 -11.26
N VAL A 81 -2.68 -11.67 -11.79
CA VAL A 81 -3.92 -10.89 -11.69
C VAL A 81 -4.34 -10.75 -10.22
N ALA A 82 -4.28 -11.83 -9.46
CA ALA A 82 -4.59 -11.80 -8.04
C ALA A 82 -3.62 -10.87 -7.27
N ILE A 83 -2.34 -10.92 -7.61
CA ILE A 83 -1.33 -10.01 -7.05
C ILE A 83 -1.70 -8.56 -7.35
N GLY A 84 -2.10 -8.28 -8.58
CA GLY A 84 -2.50 -6.95 -8.99
C GLY A 84 -3.67 -6.42 -8.20
N PHE A 85 -4.71 -7.22 -8.02
CA PHE A 85 -5.87 -6.83 -7.21
C PHE A 85 -5.49 -6.57 -5.77
N SER A 86 -4.66 -7.43 -5.17
CA SER A 86 -4.22 -7.21 -3.79
C SER A 86 -3.41 -5.92 -3.66
N GLY A 87 -2.62 -5.59 -4.67
CA GLY A 87 -1.87 -4.34 -4.70
C GLY A 87 -2.76 -3.11 -4.80
N ILE A 88 -3.81 -3.18 -5.60
CA ILE A 88 -4.79 -2.09 -5.71
C ILE A 88 -5.49 -1.88 -4.37
N LEU A 89 -5.91 -2.95 -3.70
CA LEU A 89 -6.52 -2.86 -2.39
C LEU A 89 -5.57 -2.24 -1.37
N LEU A 90 -4.32 -2.67 -1.37
CA LEU A 90 -3.32 -2.14 -0.46
C LEU A 90 -3.07 -0.65 -0.71
N THR A 91 -2.90 -0.26 -1.95
CA THR A 91 -2.69 1.14 -2.34
C THR A 91 -3.89 1.99 -1.96
N GLY A 92 -5.11 1.50 -2.21
CA GLY A 92 -6.34 2.20 -1.85
C GLY A 92 -6.46 2.38 -0.35
N LEU A 93 -6.09 1.35 0.42
CA LEU A 93 -6.15 1.42 1.88
C LEU A 93 -5.15 2.43 2.43
N VAL A 94 -3.93 2.45 1.91
CA VAL A 94 -2.91 3.43 2.30
C VAL A 94 -3.37 4.85 1.95
N ALA A 95 -3.94 5.03 0.77
CA ALA A 95 -4.48 6.32 0.35
C ALA A 95 -5.63 6.77 1.27
N ALA A 96 -6.52 5.85 1.65
CA ALA A 96 -7.61 6.13 2.56
C ALA A 96 -7.10 6.56 3.94
N LEU A 97 -6.05 5.91 4.43
CA LEU A 97 -5.42 6.30 5.70
C LEU A 97 -4.83 7.70 5.63
N ALA A 98 -4.18 8.03 4.54
CA ALA A 98 -3.61 9.37 4.35
C ALA A 98 -4.71 10.44 4.34
N VAL A 99 -5.82 10.18 3.67
CA VAL A 99 -6.97 11.09 3.64
C VAL A 99 -7.57 11.25 5.02
N LYS A 100 -7.77 10.14 5.74
CA LYS A 100 -8.31 10.18 7.10
C LYS A 100 -7.41 10.98 8.04
N ALA A 101 -6.10 10.83 7.90
CA ALA A 101 -5.15 11.56 8.72
C ALA A 101 -5.24 13.07 8.46
N ILE A 102 -5.42 13.47 7.20
CA ILE A 102 -5.63 14.87 6.85
C ILE A 102 -6.93 15.39 7.47
N GLN A 103 -8.00 14.62 7.40
CA GLN A 103 -9.29 15.01 7.95
C GLN A 103 -9.27 15.12 9.48
N ALA A 104 -8.44 14.31 10.14
CA ALA A 104 -8.30 14.34 11.59
C ALA A 104 -7.41 15.49 12.08
N ALA A 105 -6.57 16.06 11.21
CA ALA A 105 -5.71 17.15 11.59
C ALA A 105 -6.52 18.45 11.81
N PRO A 106 -6.08 19.32 12.73
CA PRO A 106 -6.78 20.59 12.92
C PRO A 106 -6.71 21.42 11.66
N ARG A 107 -7.86 21.95 11.25
CA ARG A 107 -7.93 22.80 10.08
C ARG A 107 -7.63 24.23 10.47
N PRO A 108 -6.97 25.00 9.57
CA PRO A 108 -6.90 26.44 9.76
C PRO A 108 -8.32 26.99 9.88
N SER A 109 -8.51 27.95 10.77
CA SER A 109 -9.82 28.51 10.97
C SER A 109 -10.20 29.35 9.75
N SER A 110 -11.10 28.82 8.95
CA SER A 110 -11.66 29.56 7.83
C SER A 110 -12.86 30.40 8.24
N ASP A 111 -13.29 30.28 9.49
CA ASP A 111 -14.46 30.97 10.00
C ASP A 111 -14.17 32.43 10.30
N ASN A 112 -12.95 32.81 10.18
CA ASN A 112 -12.55 34.18 10.36
C ASN A 112 -12.86 35.07 9.16
N ALA A 113 -13.49 34.47 8.21
CA ALA A 113 -13.93 35.24 7.06
C ALA A 113 -15.12 36.10 7.41
#